data_d3b350c6153bdd40af6bb05cc14a58a7
#
_entry.id   d3b350c6153bdd40af6bb05cc14a58a7
#
_cell.length_a   1.000
_cell.length_b   1.000
_cell.length_c   1.000
_cell.angle_alpha   90.00
_cell.angle_beta   90.00
_cell.angle_gamma   90.00
#
_symmetry.space_group_name_H-M   'P 1'
#
loop_
_entity.id
_entity.type
_entity.pdbx_description
1 polymer ?
#
loop_
_entity_poly.entity_id
_entity_poly.type
_entity_poly.pdbx_seq_one_letter_code
_entity_poly.pdbx_strand_id
1 'polypeptide(L)'
;FIMGEDDVQHTTTFRFPSILGEFEGSVGFGPVSKLLKSYRVPRELSQTAQVDWLAGASVMMRQGVLDEIGLFDEAFFLYFEETDLCRRAQKAGYRVMFMADSVVMHLGSVSTGMKEWTRVPDYWFASRWYYLTKNHGRIYAACATALHLIGGGLNWLRCKLAGKHYGRAPHFLRTLAVHDFAALFKSQRELPAKVRPQIGE
;
A
#
# COMPACT_ATOMS: atom_id res chain seq x y z
N PHE A 1 3.02 -18.13 -0.23
CA PHE A 1 1.64 -18.38 0.21
C PHE A 1 1.56 -18.11 1.71
N ILE A 2 0.73 -17.18 2.15
CA ILE A 2 0.58 -16.83 3.57
C ILE A 2 -0.83 -17.20 4.03
N MET A 3 -0.89 -18.01 5.09
CA MET A 3 -2.14 -18.43 5.74
C MET A 3 -2.31 -17.67 7.06
N GLY A 4 -3.55 -17.29 7.37
CA GLY A 4 -3.92 -16.82 8.70
C GLY A 4 -4.11 -17.98 9.68
N GLU A 5 -4.35 -17.67 10.96
CA GLU A 5 -4.72 -18.65 11.98
C GLU A 5 -6.09 -19.31 11.74
N ASP A 6 -6.91 -18.69 10.90
CA ASP A 6 -8.23 -19.15 10.47
C ASP A 6 -8.18 -20.05 9.23
N ASP A 7 -6.98 -20.50 8.82
CA ASP A 7 -6.73 -21.24 7.59
C ASP A 7 -7.18 -20.51 6.31
N VAL A 8 -7.37 -19.18 6.38
CA VAL A 8 -7.71 -18.35 5.23
C VAL A 8 -6.44 -17.79 4.60
N GLN A 9 -6.34 -17.90 3.29
CA GLN A 9 -5.23 -17.29 2.54
C GLN A 9 -5.31 -15.76 2.61
N HIS A 10 -4.24 -15.15 3.08
CA HIS A 10 -4.11 -13.71 3.02
C HIS A 10 -3.67 -13.25 1.63
N THR A 11 -4.21 -12.14 1.16
CA THR A 11 -3.72 -11.48 -0.06
C THR A 11 -2.35 -10.89 0.22
N THR A 12 -1.33 -11.43 -0.46
CA THR A 12 0.08 -11.04 -0.27
C THR A 12 0.77 -10.64 -1.56
N THR A 13 0.03 -10.65 -2.65
CA THR A 13 0.50 -10.30 -4.00
C THR A 13 -0.24 -9.08 -4.51
N PHE A 14 0.49 -8.16 -5.11
CA PHE A 14 -0.05 -6.85 -5.45
C PHE A 14 0.52 -6.31 -6.76
N ARG A 15 -0.21 -5.35 -7.36
CA ARG A 15 0.31 -4.44 -8.39
C ARG A 15 0.89 -3.20 -7.76
N PHE A 16 1.81 -2.54 -8.46
CA PHE A 16 2.29 -1.25 -8.02
C PHE A 16 1.15 -0.22 -7.93
N PRO A 17 1.16 0.61 -6.89
CA PRO A 17 0.23 1.72 -6.76
C PRO A 17 0.26 2.62 -7.99
N SER A 18 -0.92 2.97 -8.49
CA SER A 18 -1.09 3.84 -9.65
C SER A 18 -2.28 4.78 -9.47
N ILE A 19 -2.35 5.86 -10.25
CA ILE A 19 -3.45 6.83 -10.19
C ILE A 19 -4.80 6.12 -10.35
N LEU A 20 -4.93 5.23 -11.35
CA LEU A 20 -6.18 4.48 -11.57
C LEU A 20 -6.42 3.40 -10.50
N GLY A 21 -5.35 2.80 -9.94
CA GLY A 21 -5.44 1.89 -8.81
C GLY A 21 -5.94 2.58 -7.54
N GLU A 22 -5.51 3.80 -7.28
CA GLU A 22 -6.00 4.63 -6.17
C GLU A 22 -7.50 4.94 -6.30
N PHE A 23 -7.97 5.28 -7.51
CA PHE A 23 -9.38 5.50 -7.77
C PHE A 23 -10.19 4.20 -7.62
N GLU A 24 -9.73 3.09 -8.25
CA GLU A 24 -10.38 1.78 -8.17
C GLU A 24 -10.54 1.33 -6.72
N GLY A 25 -9.44 1.38 -5.94
CA GLY A 25 -9.45 0.95 -4.54
C GLY A 25 -10.29 1.84 -3.61
N SER A 26 -10.62 3.07 -4.02
CA SER A 26 -11.39 4.01 -3.20
C SER A 26 -12.88 4.08 -3.56
N VAL A 27 -13.25 3.89 -4.84
CA VAL A 27 -14.61 4.09 -5.33
C VAL A 27 -15.61 3.03 -4.83
N GLY A 28 -15.14 1.82 -4.51
CA GLY A 28 -15.95 0.74 -3.95
C GLY A 28 -17.22 0.40 -4.77
N PHE A 29 -17.18 0.54 -6.11
CA PHE A 29 -18.31 0.31 -6.99
C PHE A 29 -17.99 -0.77 -8.02
N GLY A 30 -18.71 -1.90 -7.92
CA GLY A 30 -18.42 -3.11 -8.70
C GLY A 30 -18.24 -2.93 -10.20
N PRO A 31 -19.11 -2.20 -10.91
CA PRO A 31 -18.93 -1.93 -12.34
C PRO A 31 -17.62 -1.22 -12.67
N VAL A 32 -17.22 -0.22 -11.87
CA VAL A 32 -15.93 0.49 -12.01
C VAL A 32 -14.77 -0.44 -11.69
N SER A 33 -14.86 -1.22 -10.62
CA SER A 33 -13.83 -2.21 -10.26
C SER A 33 -13.67 -3.29 -11.34
N LYS A 34 -14.76 -3.68 -12.01
CA LYS A 34 -14.71 -4.60 -13.16
C LYS A 34 -13.99 -3.98 -14.36
N LEU A 35 -14.29 -2.71 -14.68
CA LEU A 35 -13.64 -1.97 -15.76
C LEU A 35 -12.15 -1.72 -15.50
N LEU A 36 -11.81 -1.37 -14.24
CA LEU A 36 -10.45 -1.06 -13.82
C LEU A 36 -9.71 -2.25 -13.20
N LYS A 37 -10.17 -3.49 -13.44
CA LYS A 37 -9.59 -4.72 -12.86
C LYS A 37 -8.07 -4.84 -13.06
N SER A 38 -7.54 -4.36 -14.19
CA SER A 38 -6.11 -4.36 -14.50
C SER A 38 -5.29 -3.43 -13.61
N TYR A 39 -5.90 -2.44 -12.95
CA TYR A 39 -5.27 -1.46 -12.05
C TYR A 39 -5.47 -1.79 -10.58
N ARG A 40 -6.34 -2.75 -10.25
CA ARG A 40 -6.60 -3.17 -8.87
C ARG A 40 -5.30 -3.64 -8.21
N VAL A 41 -4.94 -3.01 -7.08
CA VAL A 41 -3.66 -3.28 -6.40
C VAL A 41 -3.60 -4.70 -5.83
N PRO A 42 -4.54 -5.18 -4.99
CA PRO A 42 -4.54 -6.57 -4.53
C PRO A 42 -4.75 -7.57 -5.68
N ARG A 43 -3.94 -8.63 -5.69
CA ARG A 43 -4.06 -9.75 -6.63
C ARG A 43 -4.18 -11.04 -5.84
N GLU A 44 -5.24 -11.80 -6.08
CA GLU A 44 -5.40 -13.13 -5.50
C GLU A 44 -4.85 -14.15 -6.48
N LEU A 45 -3.81 -14.87 -6.06
CA LEU A 45 -3.14 -15.89 -6.87
C LEU A 45 -3.12 -17.21 -6.09
N SER A 46 -3.41 -18.30 -6.81
CA SER A 46 -3.31 -19.67 -6.30
C SER A 46 -2.15 -20.47 -6.94
N GLN A 47 -1.48 -19.89 -7.92
CA GLN A 47 -0.37 -20.52 -8.64
C GLN A 47 0.86 -19.63 -8.63
N THR A 48 2.03 -20.23 -8.70
CA THR A 48 3.31 -19.54 -8.85
C THR A 48 3.27 -18.61 -10.06
N ALA A 49 3.56 -17.33 -9.85
CA ALA A 49 3.50 -16.32 -10.90
C ALA A 49 4.40 -15.12 -10.61
N GLN A 50 4.74 -14.39 -11.65
CA GLN A 50 5.39 -13.10 -11.52
C GLN A 50 4.37 -12.05 -11.05
N VAL A 51 4.80 -11.20 -10.10
CA VAL A 51 4.00 -10.13 -9.49
C VAL A 51 4.80 -8.84 -9.46
N ASP A 52 4.11 -7.73 -9.20
CA ASP A 52 4.79 -6.45 -9.08
C ASP A 52 5.49 -6.36 -7.71
N TRP A 53 4.80 -6.70 -6.63
CA TRP A 53 5.40 -6.76 -5.30
C TRP A 53 4.65 -7.72 -4.36
N LEU A 54 5.32 -8.09 -3.27
CA LEU A 54 4.87 -9.02 -2.24
C LEU A 54 4.85 -8.31 -0.88
N ALA A 55 3.93 -8.72 -0.01
CA ALA A 55 3.95 -8.30 1.39
C ALA A 55 5.22 -8.81 2.09
N GLY A 56 5.80 -7.94 2.93
CA GLY A 56 7.06 -8.19 3.63
C GLY A 56 7.04 -9.30 4.68
N ALA A 57 5.87 -9.89 4.97
CA ALA A 57 5.70 -10.90 6.01
C ALA A 57 6.48 -12.22 5.73
N SER A 58 6.75 -12.56 4.47
CA SER A 58 7.59 -13.69 4.09
C SER A 58 8.21 -13.44 2.71
N VAL A 59 9.46 -13.00 2.70
CA VAL A 59 10.21 -12.66 1.49
C VAL A 59 11.60 -13.25 1.56
N MET A 60 12.01 -13.95 0.50
CA MET A 60 13.39 -14.40 0.30
C MET A 60 14.02 -13.57 -0.82
N MET A 61 15.23 -13.08 -0.60
CA MET A 61 15.95 -12.25 -1.57
C MET A 61 17.34 -12.81 -1.81
N ARG A 62 17.80 -12.72 -3.06
CA ARG A 62 19.19 -13.06 -3.39
C ARG A 62 20.11 -11.95 -2.95
N GLN A 63 21.19 -12.27 -2.24
CA GLN A 63 22.17 -11.29 -1.78
C GLN A 63 22.70 -10.41 -2.93
N GLY A 64 23.04 -10.99 -4.07
CA GLY A 64 23.55 -10.22 -5.22
C GLY A 64 22.56 -9.21 -5.80
N VAL A 65 21.24 -9.40 -5.61
CA VAL A 65 20.23 -8.40 -5.96
C VAL A 65 20.33 -7.21 -4.99
N LEU A 66 20.42 -7.50 -3.69
CA LEU A 66 20.55 -6.46 -2.66
C LEU A 66 21.87 -5.68 -2.78
N ASP A 67 22.96 -6.36 -3.17
CA ASP A 67 24.27 -5.73 -3.41
C ASP A 67 24.19 -4.72 -4.58
N GLU A 68 23.36 -5.01 -5.60
CA GLU A 68 23.19 -4.14 -6.77
C GLU A 68 22.20 -2.99 -6.51
N ILE A 69 21.02 -3.30 -5.95
CA ILE A 69 19.95 -2.31 -5.81
C ILE A 69 19.93 -1.60 -4.45
N GLY A 70 20.73 -2.05 -3.49
CA GLY A 70 20.73 -1.60 -2.10
C GLY A 70 19.63 -2.24 -1.27
N LEU A 71 19.69 -2.04 0.04
CA LEU A 71 18.75 -2.54 1.04
C LEU A 71 17.43 -1.75 1.03
N PHE A 72 16.61 -1.96 2.07
CA PHE A 72 15.41 -1.13 2.31
C PHE A 72 15.79 0.35 2.44
N ASP A 73 14.98 1.22 1.85
CA ASP A 73 15.13 2.66 2.02
C ASP A 73 14.59 3.07 3.40
N GLU A 74 15.50 3.48 4.28
CA GLU A 74 15.19 3.86 5.67
C GLU A 74 14.33 5.13 5.81
N ALA A 75 14.06 5.84 4.71
CA ALA A 75 13.10 6.94 4.70
C ALA A 75 11.64 6.44 4.84
N PHE A 76 11.38 5.17 4.55
CA PHE A 76 10.15 4.51 4.93
C PHE A 76 10.24 4.06 6.40
N PHE A 77 9.34 4.53 7.24
CA PHE A 77 9.27 4.02 8.60
C PHE A 77 8.59 2.64 8.64
N LEU A 78 7.45 2.52 7.97
CA LEU A 78 6.67 1.29 7.85
C LEU A 78 5.68 1.44 6.70
N TYR A 79 5.45 0.35 5.95
CA TYR A 79 4.69 0.26 4.69
C TYR A 79 5.38 0.95 3.50
N PHE A 80 5.19 0.40 2.33
CA PHE A 80 5.75 0.78 1.04
C PHE A 80 7.26 0.54 0.88
N GLU A 81 8.01 0.17 1.94
CA GLU A 81 9.43 -0.19 1.86
C GLU A 81 9.65 -1.42 0.97
N GLU A 82 8.83 -2.47 1.14
CA GLU A 82 8.89 -3.66 0.30
C GLU A 82 8.37 -3.39 -1.12
N THR A 83 7.39 -2.51 -1.27
CA THR A 83 6.89 -2.06 -2.57
C THR A 83 8.00 -1.35 -3.36
N ASP A 84 8.75 -0.47 -2.69
CA ASP A 84 9.88 0.24 -3.28
C ASP A 84 11.02 -0.70 -3.65
N LEU A 85 11.36 -1.63 -2.75
CA LEU A 85 12.42 -2.61 -2.98
C LEU A 85 12.09 -3.51 -4.19
N CYS A 86 10.89 -4.06 -4.26
CA CYS A 86 10.44 -4.85 -5.42
C CYS A 86 10.48 -4.03 -6.71
N ARG A 87 10.12 -2.74 -6.65
CA ARG A 87 10.17 -1.86 -7.80
C ARG A 87 11.61 -1.59 -8.28
N ARG A 88 12.54 -1.38 -7.34
CA ARG A 88 13.97 -1.23 -7.68
C ARG A 88 14.53 -2.50 -8.30
N ALA A 89 14.19 -3.67 -7.75
CA ALA A 89 14.59 -4.95 -8.30
C ALA A 89 14.09 -5.13 -9.75
N GLN A 90 12.82 -4.83 -10.02
CA GLN A 90 12.28 -4.94 -11.38
C GLN A 90 12.90 -3.92 -12.35
N LYS A 91 13.20 -2.70 -11.91
CA LYS A 91 13.92 -1.71 -12.73
C LYS A 91 15.33 -2.16 -13.09
N ALA A 92 15.97 -2.97 -12.24
CA ALA A 92 17.28 -3.60 -12.50
C ALA A 92 17.16 -4.92 -13.31
N GLY A 93 15.95 -5.29 -13.77
CA GLY A 93 15.72 -6.47 -14.61
C GLY A 93 15.44 -7.77 -13.85
N TYR A 94 15.36 -7.74 -12.52
CA TYR A 94 15.03 -8.90 -11.71
C TYR A 94 13.52 -9.17 -11.66
N ARG A 95 13.15 -10.44 -11.52
CA ARG A 95 11.75 -10.85 -11.37
C ARG A 95 11.37 -10.97 -9.90
N VAL A 96 10.20 -10.49 -9.54
CA VAL A 96 9.55 -10.76 -8.26
C VAL A 96 8.55 -11.89 -8.46
N MET A 97 8.71 -13.00 -7.73
CA MET A 97 7.93 -14.21 -7.93
C MET A 97 7.13 -14.55 -6.67
N PHE A 98 5.84 -14.76 -6.84
CA PHE A 98 5.01 -15.43 -5.85
C PHE A 98 5.18 -16.95 -6.02
N MET A 99 5.53 -17.64 -4.93
CA MET A 99 5.73 -19.08 -4.89
C MET A 99 4.57 -19.74 -4.15
N ALA A 100 3.68 -20.42 -4.89
CA ALA A 100 2.48 -21.03 -4.30
C ALA A 100 2.81 -22.20 -3.38
N ASP A 101 3.90 -22.93 -3.65
CA ASP A 101 4.30 -24.12 -2.86
C ASP A 101 5.02 -23.74 -1.55
N SER A 102 5.43 -22.47 -1.39
CA SER A 102 6.06 -21.98 -0.15
C SER A 102 4.97 -21.43 0.77
N VAL A 103 4.52 -22.24 1.70
CA VAL A 103 3.42 -21.92 2.61
C VAL A 103 3.96 -21.55 3.99
N VAL A 104 3.56 -20.41 4.53
CA VAL A 104 3.87 -19.98 5.90
C VAL A 104 2.59 -19.53 6.61
N MET A 105 2.53 -19.76 7.91
CA MET A 105 1.50 -19.18 8.78
C MET A 105 1.99 -17.83 9.29
N HIS A 106 1.14 -16.81 9.21
CA HIS A 106 1.45 -15.47 9.69
C HIS A 106 0.37 -14.97 10.64
N LEU A 107 0.77 -14.69 11.87
CA LEU A 107 -0.07 -14.04 12.88
C LEU A 107 -0.19 -12.56 12.53
N GLY A 108 -1.15 -12.24 11.66
CA GLY A 108 -1.29 -10.90 11.10
C GLY A 108 -1.58 -9.83 12.16
N SER A 109 -0.97 -8.67 11.97
CA SER A 109 -1.23 -7.45 12.78
C SER A 109 -0.66 -7.43 14.20
N VAL A 110 0.05 -8.47 14.67
CA VAL A 110 0.62 -8.50 16.02
C VAL A 110 1.60 -7.35 16.25
N SER A 111 2.49 -7.07 15.29
CA SER A 111 3.50 -6.01 15.39
C SER A 111 3.01 -4.62 14.98
N THR A 112 1.98 -4.54 14.15
CA THR A 112 1.51 -3.27 13.57
C THR A 112 0.20 -2.77 14.18
N GLY A 113 -0.55 -3.64 14.87
CA GLY A 113 -1.89 -3.33 15.38
C GLY A 113 -2.91 -2.93 14.31
N MET A 114 -2.64 -3.20 13.02
CA MET A 114 -3.42 -2.67 11.89
C MET A 114 -4.91 -3.07 11.94
N LYS A 115 -5.22 -4.25 12.48
CA LYS A 115 -6.62 -4.72 12.65
C LYS A 115 -7.39 -3.91 13.70
N GLU A 116 -6.68 -3.25 14.61
CA GLU A 116 -7.24 -2.50 15.76
C GLU A 116 -7.18 -0.98 15.56
N TRP A 117 -6.71 -0.52 14.41
CA TRP A 117 -6.59 0.91 14.15
C TRP A 117 -7.97 1.59 14.18
N THR A 118 -8.18 2.43 15.16
CA THR A 118 -9.30 3.37 15.18
C THR A 118 -9.06 4.54 14.23
N ARG A 119 -7.79 4.84 13.93
CA ARG A 119 -7.32 5.84 12.97
C ARG A 119 -6.08 5.31 12.25
N VAL A 120 -5.97 5.55 10.96
CA VAL A 120 -4.75 5.24 10.21
C VAL A 120 -3.61 6.15 10.68
N PRO A 121 -2.44 5.59 11.07
CA PRO A 121 -1.31 6.36 11.56
C PRO A 121 -0.72 7.30 10.50
N ASP A 122 -0.16 8.42 10.94
CA ASP A 122 0.38 9.45 10.05
C ASP A 122 1.56 8.94 9.20
N TYR A 123 2.35 7.98 9.72
CA TYR A 123 3.44 7.37 8.97
C TYR A 123 2.97 6.59 7.74
N TRP A 124 1.75 6.05 7.72
CA TRP A 124 1.19 5.38 6.55
C TRP A 124 0.99 6.38 5.39
N PHE A 125 0.45 7.57 5.69
CA PHE A 125 0.28 8.62 4.69
C PHE A 125 1.63 9.15 4.21
N ALA A 126 2.60 9.32 5.13
CA ALA A 126 3.95 9.76 4.81
C ALA A 126 4.67 8.76 3.88
N SER A 127 4.62 7.45 4.19
CA SER A 127 5.21 6.39 3.36
C SER A 127 4.56 6.33 1.98
N ARG A 128 3.21 6.42 1.91
CA ARG A 128 2.48 6.46 0.64
C ARG A 128 2.91 7.65 -0.22
N TRP A 129 2.91 8.84 0.37
CA TRP A 129 3.30 10.06 -0.33
C TRP A 129 4.75 9.99 -0.81
N TYR A 130 5.65 9.53 0.05
CA TYR A 130 7.06 9.38 -0.28
C TYR A 130 7.26 8.37 -1.42
N TYR A 131 6.59 7.20 -1.38
CA TYR A 131 6.64 6.23 -2.47
C TYR A 131 6.21 6.82 -3.81
N LEU A 132 5.07 7.50 -3.84
CA LEU A 132 4.55 8.10 -5.07
C LEU A 132 5.45 9.22 -5.58
N THR A 133 5.95 10.10 -4.71
CA THR A 133 6.82 11.21 -5.12
C THR A 133 8.20 10.75 -5.54
N LYS A 134 8.78 9.79 -4.85
CA LYS A 134 10.08 9.18 -5.19
C LYS A 134 10.06 8.53 -6.58
N ASN A 135 9.00 7.82 -6.88
CA ASN A 135 8.93 6.99 -8.08
C ASN A 135 8.29 7.70 -9.29
N HIS A 136 7.47 8.71 -9.09
CA HIS A 136 6.67 9.36 -10.15
C HIS A 136 6.64 10.88 -10.09
N GLY A 137 7.14 11.48 -9.02
CA GLY A 137 7.11 12.93 -8.82
C GLY A 137 5.83 13.45 -8.15
N ARG A 138 5.88 14.71 -7.71
CA ARG A 138 4.83 15.33 -6.89
C ARG A 138 3.49 15.50 -7.61
N ILE A 139 3.53 15.85 -8.90
CA ILE A 139 2.30 16.04 -9.69
C ILE A 139 1.54 14.72 -9.76
N TYR A 140 2.24 13.63 -10.04
CA TYR A 140 1.64 12.30 -10.06
C TYR A 140 1.03 11.92 -8.70
N ALA A 141 1.75 12.16 -7.62
CA ALA A 141 1.29 11.89 -6.26
C ALA A 141 0.02 12.70 -5.93
N ALA A 142 0.00 14.00 -6.30
CA ALA A 142 -1.17 14.86 -6.13
C ALA A 142 -2.38 14.36 -6.96
N CYS A 143 -2.17 13.96 -8.21
CA CYS A 143 -3.23 13.36 -9.04
C CYS A 143 -3.75 12.03 -8.44
N ALA A 144 -2.87 11.18 -7.93
CA ALA A 144 -3.24 9.93 -7.28
C ALA A 144 -4.11 10.19 -6.03
N THR A 145 -3.72 11.17 -5.22
CA THR A 145 -4.49 11.60 -4.05
C THR A 145 -5.84 12.22 -4.45
N ALA A 146 -5.87 13.09 -5.45
CA ALA A 146 -7.12 13.69 -5.94
C ALA A 146 -8.11 12.61 -6.40
N LEU A 147 -7.67 11.63 -7.20
CA LEU A 147 -8.53 10.54 -7.65
C LEU A 147 -8.95 9.60 -6.51
N HIS A 148 -8.09 9.36 -5.52
CA HIS A 148 -8.48 8.63 -4.32
C HIS A 148 -9.59 9.36 -3.55
N LEU A 149 -9.46 10.68 -3.37
CA LEU A 149 -10.47 11.52 -2.69
C LEU A 149 -11.79 11.55 -3.46
N ILE A 150 -11.75 11.69 -4.79
CA ILE A 150 -12.95 11.64 -5.64
C ILE A 150 -13.64 10.28 -5.51
N GLY A 151 -12.91 9.18 -5.69
CA GLY A 151 -13.46 7.83 -5.56
C GLY A 151 -14.03 7.56 -4.17
N GLY A 152 -13.29 7.93 -3.12
CA GLY A 152 -13.72 7.78 -1.74
C GLY A 152 -14.94 8.63 -1.38
N GLY A 153 -15.02 9.86 -1.88
CA GLY A 153 -16.18 10.74 -1.73
C GLY A 153 -17.44 10.18 -2.41
N LEU A 154 -17.30 9.66 -3.63
CA LEU A 154 -18.38 8.98 -4.35
C LEU A 154 -18.87 7.74 -3.60
N ASN A 155 -17.95 6.93 -3.08
CA ASN A 155 -18.29 5.76 -2.28
C ASN A 155 -19.00 6.15 -0.97
N TRP A 156 -18.50 7.15 -0.26
CA TRP A 156 -19.12 7.67 0.95
C TRP A 156 -20.56 8.14 0.69
N LEU A 157 -20.76 8.96 -0.37
CA LEU A 157 -22.07 9.45 -0.76
C LEU A 157 -23.03 8.31 -1.09
N ARG A 158 -22.57 7.33 -1.89
CA ARG A 158 -23.36 6.15 -2.23
C ARG A 158 -23.74 5.33 -1.01
N CYS A 159 -22.80 5.10 -0.08
CA CYS A 159 -23.09 4.40 1.16
C CYS A 159 -24.14 5.14 1.99
N LYS A 160 -24.01 6.46 2.12
CA LYS A 160 -24.95 7.32 2.85
C LYS A 160 -26.36 7.26 2.26
N LEU A 161 -26.48 7.38 0.93
CA LEU A 161 -27.77 7.27 0.22
C LEU A 161 -28.41 5.89 0.33
N ALA A 162 -27.59 4.84 0.38
CA ALA A 162 -28.05 3.45 0.49
C ALA A 162 -28.25 2.98 1.96
N GLY A 163 -28.06 3.82 2.95
CA GLY A 163 -28.11 3.44 4.37
C GLY A 163 -27.05 2.42 4.79
N LYS A 164 -25.92 2.35 4.06
CA LYS A 164 -24.83 1.38 4.32
C LYS A 164 -23.69 2.02 5.08
N HIS A 165 -22.99 1.22 5.89
CA HIS A 165 -21.79 1.66 6.57
C HIS A 165 -20.65 1.90 5.55
N TYR A 166 -19.94 3.03 5.70
CA TYR A 166 -18.75 3.34 4.92
C TYR A 166 -17.54 2.67 5.59
N GLY A 167 -17.14 1.50 5.12
CA GLY A 167 -16.17 0.59 5.74
C GLY A 167 -14.71 1.07 5.81
N ARG A 168 -14.47 2.39 5.86
CA ARG A 168 -13.13 2.98 6.03
C ARG A 168 -12.94 3.53 7.43
N ALA A 169 -11.70 3.63 7.88
CA ALA A 169 -11.37 4.25 9.16
C ALA A 169 -11.93 5.69 9.24
N PRO A 170 -12.40 6.12 10.41
CA PRO A 170 -12.91 7.48 10.62
C PRO A 170 -11.92 8.54 10.17
N HIS A 171 -12.41 9.57 9.51
CA HIS A 171 -11.64 10.72 9.02
C HIS A 171 -10.52 10.40 7.99
N PHE A 172 -10.45 9.17 7.45
CA PHE A 172 -9.39 8.76 6.51
C PHE A 172 -9.22 9.75 5.35
N LEU A 173 -10.30 10.08 4.62
CA LEU A 173 -10.22 10.99 3.47
C LEU A 173 -9.77 12.40 3.87
N ARG A 174 -10.24 12.90 5.02
CA ARG A 174 -9.81 14.20 5.54
C ARG A 174 -8.33 14.20 5.89
N THR A 175 -7.86 13.17 6.59
CA THR A 175 -6.46 13.03 6.99
C THR A 175 -5.57 12.93 5.76
N LEU A 176 -5.95 12.11 4.77
CA LEU A 176 -5.24 11.98 3.50
C LEU A 176 -5.12 13.34 2.78
N ALA A 177 -6.23 14.07 2.67
CA ALA A 177 -6.26 15.38 2.00
C ALA A 177 -5.34 16.39 2.71
N VAL A 178 -5.45 16.51 4.02
CA VAL A 178 -4.66 17.48 4.82
C VAL A 178 -3.18 17.13 4.78
N HIS A 179 -2.84 15.84 4.96
CA HIS A 179 -1.45 15.37 4.93
C HIS A 179 -0.80 15.65 3.56
N ASP A 180 -1.43 15.19 2.48
CA ASP A 180 -0.82 15.27 1.15
C ASP A 180 -0.79 16.69 0.60
N PHE A 181 -1.80 17.52 0.93
CA PHE A 181 -1.78 18.94 0.62
C PHE A 181 -0.63 19.65 1.33
N ALA A 182 -0.44 19.41 2.63
CA ALA A 182 0.70 19.97 3.37
C ALA A 182 2.04 19.47 2.81
N ALA A 183 2.14 18.18 2.47
CA ALA A 183 3.35 17.57 1.93
C ALA A 183 3.69 18.07 0.51
N LEU A 184 2.69 18.54 -0.27
CA LEU A 184 2.92 19.09 -1.60
C LEU A 184 3.84 20.31 -1.59
N PHE A 185 3.80 21.11 -0.52
CA PHE A 185 4.58 22.34 -0.37
C PHE A 185 5.86 22.16 0.46
N LYS A 186 6.04 21.03 1.16
CA LYS A 186 7.24 20.74 1.95
C LYS A 186 8.38 20.24 1.05
N SER A 187 9.62 20.58 1.43
CA SER A 187 10.80 19.97 0.79
C SER A 187 10.85 18.47 1.10
N GLN A 188 11.31 17.63 0.16
CA GLN A 188 11.51 16.19 0.41
C GLN A 188 12.49 15.91 1.55
N ARG A 189 13.40 16.85 1.86
CA ARG A 189 14.33 16.74 3.00
C ARG A 189 13.67 16.92 4.37
N GLU A 190 12.43 17.40 4.41
CA GLU A 190 11.67 17.68 5.65
C GLU A 190 10.61 16.61 5.95
N LEU A 191 10.53 15.54 5.14
CA LEU A 191 9.71 14.39 5.49
C LEU A 191 10.34 13.70 6.70
N PRO A 192 9.58 13.45 7.79
CA PRO A 192 10.16 13.05 9.06
C PRO A 192 10.88 11.70 8.92
N ALA A 193 12.21 11.76 8.93
CA ALA A 193 13.03 10.65 9.32
C ALA A 193 12.72 10.39 10.80
N LYS A 194 12.12 9.23 11.12
CA LYS A 194 11.87 8.73 12.48
C LYS A 194 10.69 9.35 13.22
N VAL A 195 9.48 8.95 12.89
CA VAL A 195 8.43 8.83 13.92
C VAL A 195 8.75 7.55 14.72
N ARG A 196 9.33 7.71 15.91
CA ARG A 196 9.48 6.59 16.85
C ARG A 196 8.08 6.11 17.25
N PRO A 197 7.79 4.79 17.22
CA PRO A 197 6.54 4.30 17.76
C PRO A 197 6.51 4.62 19.26
N GLN A 198 5.41 5.17 19.74
CA GLN A 198 5.04 5.03 21.15
C GLN A 198 4.58 3.58 21.29
N ILE A 199 5.52 2.69 21.56
CA ILE A 199 5.20 1.35 22.06
C ILE A 199 4.75 1.63 23.49
N GLY A 200 3.42 1.50 23.71
CA GLY A 200 2.85 1.60 25.05
C GLY A 200 3.49 0.52 25.95
N GLU A 201 3.91 0.94 27.12
CA GLU A 201 4.31 0.09 28.21
C GLU A 201 3.15 -0.77 28.71
#